data_404f99af8c03fc9f08dcd6ffa7503930
#
_entry.id   404f99af8c03fc9f08dcd6ffa7503930
#
_cell.length_a   1.000
_cell.length_b   1.000
_cell.length_c   1.000
_cell.angle_alpha   90.00
_cell.angle_beta   90.00
_cell.angle_gamma   90.00
#
_symmetry.space_group_name_H-M   'P 1'
#
loop_
_entity.id
_entity.type
_entity.pdbx_description
1 polymer ?
#
loop_
_entity_poly.entity_id
_entity_poly.type
_entity_poly.pdbx_seq_one_letter_code
_entity_poly.pdbx_strand_id
1 'polypeptide(L)'
;MLEEPISDRRTKRHEATRREIVAAAWDLARENGLAGVSLRDLGKRVGMQAPSLYSYFPSKAAIYDAMFGEAARAFLERLQALELPLDPKRRLLSSARAFVEFCVEDPVRYQLLFQRTIPDFEPSAESYATAIATLELGRDLLAAAGITDPGSLDLWTALLTGIVDQQLSNDPGGERWTRLLPDAVDMFLAHRKRRRR
;
A
#
# COMPACT_ATOMS: atom_id res chain seq x y z
N MET A 1 20.26 -35.60 -10.39
CA MET A 1 20.02 -34.16 -10.59
C MET A 1 18.96 -34.05 -11.68
N LEU A 2 17.70 -33.87 -11.31
CA LEU A 2 16.60 -33.81 -12.28
C LEU A 2 16.65 -32.44 -12.97
N GLU A 3 16.84 -32.41 -14.29
CA GLU A 3 16.75 -31.18 -15.07
C GLU A 3 15.30 -30.64 -15.00
N GLU A 4 15.15 -29.36 -14.58
CA GLU A 4 13.85 -28.67 -14.60
C GLU A 4 13.31 -28.65 -16.05
N PRO A 5 11.99 -28.89 -16.25
CA PRO A 5 11.37 -28.84 -17.58
C PRO A 5 11.59 -27.47 -18.25
N ILE A 6 11.85 -27.46 -19.55
CA ILE A 6 12.11 -26.23 -20.34
C ILE A 6 10.96 -25.21 -20.20
N SER A 7 9.72 -25.66 -20.04
CA SER A 7 8.54 -24.83 -19.82
C SER A 7 8.64 -24.05 -18.51
N ASP A 8 9.14 -24.65 -17.44
CA ASP A 8 9.29 -24.02 -16.12
C ASP A 8 10.38 -22.94 -16.14
N ARG A 9 11.51 -23.18 -16.81
CA ARG A 9 12.57 -22.16 -17.00
C ARG A 9 12.08 -20.93 -17.77
N ARG A 10 11.24 -21.13 -18.80
CA ARG A 10 10.68 -20.02 -19.59
C ARG A 10 9.71 -19.18 -18.75
N THR A 11 8.85 -19.82 -17.99
CA THR A 11 7.90 -19.15 -17.08
C THR A 11 8.64 -18.35 -15.99
N LYS A 12 9.61 -18.96 -15.32
CA LYS A 12 10.44 -18.27 -14.32
C LYS A 12 11.17 -17.06 -14.88
N ARG A 13 11.72 -17.16 -16.09
CA ARG A 13 12.38 -16.03 -16.76
C ARG A 13 11.39 -14.93 -17.11
N HIS A 14 10.21 -15.26 -17.57
CA HIS A 14 9.16 -14.29 -17.89
C HIS A 14 8.73 -13.55 -16.63
N GLU A 15 8.51 -14.24 -15.52
CA GLU A 15 8.15 -13.64 -14.23
C GLU A 15 9.28 -12.78 -13.65
N ALA A 16 10.54 -13.19 -13.80
CA ALA A 16 11.70 -12.40 -13.40
C ALA A 16 11.71 -11.06 -14.14
N THR A 17 11.54 -11.09 -15.47
CA THR A 17 11.47 -9.87 -16.29
C THR A 17 10.26 -8.99 -15.92
N ARG A 18 9.09 -9.59 -15.60
CA ARG A 18 7.94 -8.81 -15.11
C ARG A 18 8.29 -8.07 -13.82
N ARG A 19 8.98 -8.72 -12.88
CA ARG A 19 9.44 -8.07 -11.63
C ARG A 19 10.44 -6.95 -11.89
N GLU A 20 11.37 -7.12 -12.82
CA GLU A 20 12.30 -6.07 -13.24
C GLU A 20 11.58 -4.85 -13.80
N ILE A 21 10.55 -5.07 -14.63
CA ILE A 21 9.73 -3.99 -15.20
C ILE A 21 8.98 -3.24 -14.09
N VAL A 22 8.39 -3.95 -13.12
CA VAL A 22 7.67 -3.33 -11.99
C VAL A 22 8.63 -2.54 -11.09
N ALA A 23 9.81 -3.09 -10.79
CA ALA A 23 10.84 -2.38 -10.03
C ALA A 23 11.29 -1.09 -10.72
N ALA A 24 11.55 -1.15 -12.03
CA ALA A 24 11.88 0.02 -12.83
C ALA A 24 10.74 1.05 -12.90
N ALA A 25 9.48 0.59 -12.88
CA ALA A 25 8.32 1.48 -12.83
C ALA A 25 8.21 2.21 -11.48
N TRP A 26 8.50 1.54 -10.36
CA TRP A 26 8.62 2.17 -9.04
C TRP A 26 9.70 3.24 -9.01
N ASP A 27 10.89 2.96 -9.57
CA ASP A 27 11.97 3.94 -9.61
C ASP A 27 11.59 5.18 -10.42
N LEU A 28 10.99 4.98 -11.61
CA LEU A 28 10.48 6.09 -12.42
C LEU A 28 9.38 6.89 -11.70
N ALA A 29 8.51 6.20 -10.98
CA ALA A 29 7.45 6.86 -10.22
C ALA A 29 8.01 7.69 -9.06
N ARG A 30 9.07 7.24 -8.38
CA ARG A 30 9.76 8.02 -7.34
C ARG A 30 10.49 9.25 -7.89
N GLU A 31 11.05 9.13 -9.10
CA GLU A 31 11.75 10.24 -9.76
C GLU A 31 10.81 11.30 -10.35
N ASN A 32 9.69 10.87 -10.96
CA ASN A 32 8.85 11.71 -11.82
C ASN A 32 7.38 11.79 -11.38
N GLY A 33 7.03 11.16 -10.26
CA GLY A 33 5.64 10.93 -9.84
C GLY A 33 4.94 9.83 -10.65
N LEU A 34 3.82 9.31 -10.13
CA LEU A 34 3.05 8.23 -10.79
C LEU A 34 2.61 8.60 -12.20
N ALA A 35 2.12 9.82 -12.41
CA ALA A 35 1.71 10.29 -13.74
C ALA A 35 2.87 10.35 -14.75
N GLY A 36 4.10 10.60 -14.26
CA GLY A 36 5.30 10.73 -15.08
C GLY A 36 5.89 9.41 -15.60
N VAL A 37 5.41 8.25 -15.15
CA VAL A 37 5.85 6.95 -15.67
C VAL A 37 5.45 6.82 -17.14
N SER A 38 6.44 6.68 -18.05
CA SER A 38 6.19 6.46 -19.48
C SER A 38 6.73 5.11 -19.94
N LEU A 39 6.02 4.44 -20.86
CA LEU A 39 6.48 3.16 -21.44
C LEU A 39 7.82 3.31 -22.18
N ARG A 40 8.10 4.48 -22.74
CA ARG A 40 9.36 4.77 -23.43
C ARG A 40 10.53 4.77 -22.44
N ASP A 41 10.39 5.46 -21.32
CA ASP A 41 11.46 5.58 -20.33
C ASP A 41 11.62 4.28 -19.54
N LEU A 42 10.50 3.58 -19.31
CA LEU A 42 10.49 2.24 -18.73
C LEU A 42 11.26 1.25 -19.62
N GLY A 43 10.98 1.23 -20.94
CA GLY A 43 11.72 0.41 -21.89
C GLY A 43 13.21 0.69 -21.87
N LYS A 44 13.61 1.97 -21.89
CA LYS A 44 15.03 2.35 -21.78
C LYS A 44 15.68 1.82 -20.50
N ARG A 45 14.98 1.90 -19.36
CA ARG A 45 15.50 1.50 -18.06
C ARG A 45 15.74 -0.01 -17.95
N VAL A 46 14.88 -0.81 -18.57
CA VAL A 46 15.02 -2.29 -18.59
C VAL A 46 15.72 -2.82 -19.85
N GLY A 47 16.29 -1.95 -20.67
CA GLY A 47 17.02 -2.34 -21.88
C GLY A 47 16.13 -2.93 -22.97
N MET A 48 14.85 -2.54 -23.04
CA MET A 48 13.87 -3.04 -24.02
C MET A 48 13.31 -1.91 -24.87
N GLN A 49 12.87 -2.27 -26.10
CA GLN A 49 12.03 -1.36 -26.88
C GLN A 49 10.62 -1.31 -26.26
N ALA A 50 9.98 -0.13 -26.27
CA ALA A 50 8.64 0.05 -25.70
C ALA A 50 7.60 -0.98 -26.23
N PRO A 51 7.58 -1.35 -27.51
CA PRO A 51 6.69 -2.41 -28.01
C PRO A 51 6.92 -3.78 -27.35
N SER A 52 8.14 -4.10 -26.92
CA SER A 52 8.45 -5.38 -26.27
C SER A 52 7.85 -5.48 -24.87
N LEU A 53 7.56 -4.35 -24.21
CA LEU A 53 6.89 -4.33 -22.91
C LEU A 53 5.48 -4.93 -23.00
N TYR A 54 4.80 -4.80 -24.13
CA TYR A 54 3.44 -5.32 -24.30
C TYR A 54 3.37 -6.85 -24.26
N SER A 55 4.50 -7.56 -24.44
CA SER A 55 4.55 -9.03 -24.22
C SER A 55 4.50 -9.41 -22.73
N TYR A 56 4.77 -8.46 -21.83
CA TYR A 56 4.75 -8.63 -20.38
C TYR A 56 3.53 -7.95 -19.73
N PHE A 57 3.15 -6.80 -20.22
CA PHE A 57 2.04 -6.00 -19.69
C PHE A 57 1.21 -5.43 -20.85
N PRO A 58 -0.06 -5.79 -21.01
CA PRO A 58 -0.88 -5.41 -22.17
C PRO A 58 -1.16 -3.90 -22.23
N SER A 59 -0.93 -3.16 -21.13
CA SER A 59 -1.13 -1.72 -21.06
C SER A 59 -0.30 -1.09 -19.94
N LYS A 60 -0.19 0.23 -19.92
CA LYS A 60 0.38 0.98 -18.80
C LYS A 60 -0.44 0.76 -17.52
N ALA A 61 -1.76 0.68 -17.63
CA ALA A 61 -2.64 0.37 -16.50
C ALA A 61 -2.33 -1.01 -15.88
N ALA A 62 -1.98 -2.01 -16.68
CA ALA A 62 -1.57 -3.32 -16.15
C ALA A 62 -0.24 -3.27 -15.37
N ILE A 63 0.65 -2.31 -15.67
CA ILE A 63 1.86 -2.07 -14.88
C ILE A 63 1.48 -1.44 -13.53
N TYR A 64 0.60 -0.43 -13.53
CA TYR A 64 0.10 0.16 -12.29
C TYR A 64 -0.67 -0.85 -11.43
N ASP A 65 -1.42 -1.75 -12.05
CA ASP A 65 -2.11 -2.82 -11.34
C ASP A 65 -1.13 -3.78 -10.64
N ALA A 66 -0.06 -4.16 -11.32
CA ALA A 66 0.99 -4.97 -10.72
C ALA A 66 1.72 -4.24 -9.57
N MET A 67 2.01 -2.93 -9.73
CA MET A 67 2.57 -2.08 -8.68
C MET A 67 1.61 -2.01 -7.48
N PHE A 68 0.31 -1.81 -7.73
CA PHE A 68 -0.72 -1.76 -6.69
C PHE A 68 -0.78 -3.08 -5.91
N GLY A 69 -0.85 -4.22 -6.61
CA GLY A 69 -0.89 -5.54 -6.00
C GLY A 69 0.36 -5.85 -5.17
N GLU A 70 1.56 -5.44 -5.63
CA GLU A 70 2.81 -5.56 -4.88
C GLU A 70 2.79 -4.71 -3.61
N ALA A 71 2.39 -3.45 -3.72
CA ALA A 71 2.31 -2.54 -2.59
C ALA A 71 1.27 -2.97 -1.55
N ALA A 72 0.09 -3.42 -1.98
CA ALA A 72 -0.96 -3.93 -1.10
C ALA A 72 -0.49 -5.17 -0.35
N ARG A 73 0.23 -6.09 -1.02
CA ARG A 73 0.79 -7.29 -0.40
C ARG A 73 1.86 -6.92 0.63
N ALA A 74 2.79 -6.04 0.29
CA ALA A 74 3.82 -5.59 1.22
C ALA A 74 3.22 -4.94 2.47
N PHE A 75 2.12 -4.19 2.32
CA PHE A 75 1.43 -3.59 3.46
C PHE A 75 0.73 -4.64 4.33
N LEU A 76 0.02 -5.58 3.73
CA LEU A 76 -0.63 -6.68 4.45
C LEU A 76 0.40 -7.52 5.22
N GLU A 77 1.51 -7.90 4.58
CA GLU A 77 2.60 -8.65 5.20
C GLU A 77 3.21 -7.90 6.39
N ARG A 78 3.43 -6.58 6.25
CA ARG A 78 3.92 -5.74 7.35
C ARG A 78 2.97 -5.75 8.55
N LEU A 79 1.66 -5.64 8.32
CA LEU A 79 0.67 -5.68 9.40
C LEU A 79 0.56 -7.06 10.05
N GLN A 80 0.64 -8.13 9.26
CA GLN A 80 0.59 -9.51 9.76
C GLN A 80 1.83 -9.90 10.57
N ALA A 81 3.00 -9.31 10.27
CA ALA A 81 4.24 -9.54 10.98
C ALA A 81 4.31 -8.80 12.33
N LEU A 82 3.34 -7.96 12.68
CA LEU A 82 3.35 -7.22 13.93
C LEU A 82 3.11 -8.15 15.13
N GLU A 83 4.02 -8.09 16.09
CA GLU A 83 3.79 -8.62 17.43
C GLU A 83 2.85 -7.67 18.19
N LEU A 84 1.56 -7.96 18.16
CA LEU A 84 0.55 -7.08 18.72
C LEU A 84 0.38 -7.30 20.24
N PRO A 85 0.42 -6.22 21.05
CA PRO A 85 0.15 -6.30 22.49
C PRO A 85 -1.25 -6.86 22.80
N LEU A 86 -1.42 -7.42 24.00
CA LEU A 86 -2.74 -7.90 24.45
C LEU A 86 -3.71 -6.74 24.73
N ASP A 87 -3.21 -5.61 25.20
CA ASP A 87 -4.02 -4.42 25.46
C ASP A 87 -4.58 -3.83 24.17
N PRO A 88 -5.92 -3.68 24.03
CA PRO A 88 -6.55 -3.24 22.79
C PRO A 88 -6.12 -1.85 22.32
N LYS A 89 -5.89 -0.91 23.25
CA LYS A 89 -5.41 0.44 22.92
C LYS A 89 -4.00 0.39 22.35
N ARG A 90 -3.10 -0.34 23.00
CA ARG A 90 -1.71 -0.51 22.54
C ARG A 90 -1.67 -1.23 21.20
N ARG A 91 -2.56 -2.22 20.99
CA ARG A 91 -2.70 -2.94 19.72
C ARG A 91 -3.08 -1.99 18.58
N LEU A 92 -4.10 -1.14 18.78
CA LEU A 92 -4.49 -0.12 17.79
C LEU A 92 -3.37 0.89 17.53
N LEU A 93 -2.67 1.32 18.58
CA LEU A 93 -1.55 2.25 18.41
C LEU A 93 -0.39 1.61 17.62
N SER A 94 -0.05 0.34 17.88
CA SER A 94 0.99 -0.38 17.14
C SER A 94 0.63 -0.53 15.66
N SER A 95 -0.61 -0.92 15.34
CA SER A 95 -1.06 -1.03 13.96
C SER A 95 -1.13 0.32 13.26
N ALA A 96 -1.57 1.38 13.96
CA ALA A 96 -1.58 2.74 13.43
C ALA A 96 -0.17 3.26 13.12
N ARG A 97 0.82 2.98 13.98
CA ARG A 97 2.22 3.31 13.72
C ARG A 97 2.75 2.61 12.49
N ALA A 98 2.53 1.29 12.38
CA ALA A 98 2.97 0.52 11.23
C ALA A 98 2.35 1.04 9.91
N PHE A 99 1.06 1.45 9.94
CA PHE A 99 0.41 2.10 8.80
C PHE A 99 1.09 3.42 8.43
N VAL A 100 1.26 4.32 9.41
CA VAL A 100 1.83 5.65 9.17
C VAL A 100 3.27 5.53 8.68
N GLU A 101 4.10 4.70 9.33
CA GLU A 101 5.48 4.44 8.91
C GLU A 101 5.55 3.91 7.48
N PHE A 102 4.72 2.91 7.14
CA PHE A 102 4.65 2.36 5.80
C PHE A 102 4.34 3.42 4.74
N CYS A 103 3.43 4.35 5.06
CA CYS A 103 3.02 5.41 4.15
C CYS A 103 4.09 6.51 4.00
N VAL A 104 4.74 6.91 5.09
CA VAL A 104 5.74 7.99 5.04
C VAL A 104 7.09 7.52 4.51
N GLU A 105 7.43 6.23 4.62
CA GLU A 105 8.63 5.62 4.04
C GLU A 105 8.66 5.74 2.51
N ASP A 106 7.52 5.62 1.85
CA ASP A 106 7.41 5.72 0.39
C ASP A 106 6.12 6.46 0.00
N PRO A 107 6.19 7.80 -0.15
CA PRO A 107 5.04 8.62 -0.51
C PRO A 107 4.39 8.22 -1.85
N VAL A 108 5.17 7.70 -2.79
CA VAL A 108 4.65 7.27 -4.10
C VAL A 108 3.80 6.01 -3.95
N ARG A 109 4.24 5.10 -3.10
CA ARG A 109 3.49 3.89 -2.74
C ARG A 109 2.19 4.25 -2.01
N TYR A 110 2.24 5.21 -1.08
CA TYR A 110 1.07 5.75 -0.41
C TYR A 110 0.06 6.35 -1.39
N GLN A 111 0.54 7.17 -2.34
CA GLN A 111 -0.31 7.77 -3.37
C GLN A 111 -1.02 6.71 -4.22
N LEU A 112 -0.31 5.66 -4.63
CA LEU A 112 -0.89 4.59 -5.45
C LEU A 112 -1.96 3.78 -4.70
N LEU A 113 -1.75 3.51 -3.40
CA LEU A 113 -2.66 2.68 -2.61
C LEU A 113 -3.88 3.44 -2.09
N PHE A 114 -3.71 4.70 -1.67
CA PHE A 114 -4.70 5.41 -0.88
C PHE A 114 -5.24 6.69 -1.54
N GLN A 115 -4.62 7.12 -2.65
CA GLN A 115 -5.05 8.32 -3.37
C GLN A 115 -5.34 7.98 -4.84
N ARG A 116 -6.39 8.56 -5.41
CA ARG A 116 -6.71 8.40 -6.84
C ARG A 116 -5.93 9.43 -7.66
N THR A 117 -4.60 9.32 -7.70
CA THR A 117 -3.73 10.27 -8.40
C THR A 117 -3.52 9.97 -9.87
N ILE A 118 -3.87 8.77 -10.32
CA ILE A 118 -3.76 8.36 -11.73
C ILE A 118 -5.16 8.41 -12.35
N PRO A 119 -5.41 9.29 -13.34
CA PRO A 119 -6.69 9.35 -14.02
C PRO A 119 -7.10 8.01 -14.63
N ASP A 120 -8.35 7.64 -14.48
CA ASP A 120 -8.97 6.43 -15.07
C ASP A 120 -8.32 5.10 -14.68
N PHE A 121 -7.43 5.10 -13.68
CA PHE A 121 -6.86 3.87 -13.14
C PHE A 121 -7.73 3.33 -12.00
N GLU A 122 -8.15 2.09 -12.15
CA GLU A 122 -8.73 1.27 -11.09
C GLU A 122 -7.98 -0.07 -11.03
N PRO A 123 -7.57 -0.52 -9.83
CA PRO A 123 -6.92 -1.82 -9.69
C PRO A 123 -7.89 -2.94 -10.07
N SER A 124 -7.36 -4.03 -10.63
CA SER A 124 -8.13 -5.24 -10.91
C SER A 124 -8.73 -5.85 -9.63
N ALA A 125 -9.77 -6.64 -9.77
CA ALA A 125 -10.38 -7.34 -8.64
C ALA A 125 -9.37 -8.25 -7.91
N GLU A 126 -8.42 -8.86 -8.65
CA GLU A 126 -7.35 -9.68 -8.10
C GLU A 126 -6.39 -8.85 -7.23
N SER A 127 -5.86 -7.75 -7.76
CA SER A 127 -4.96 -6.86 -7.01
C SER A 127 -5.67 -6.20 -5.82
N TYR A 128 -6.95 -5.85 -5.98
CA TYR A 128 -7.75 -5.22 -4.93
C TYR A 128 -8.14 -6.18 -3.80
N ALA A 129 -8.20 -7.49 -4.05
CA ALA A 129 -8.52 -8.49 -3.02
C ALA A 129 -7.56 -8.42 -1.82
N THR A 130 -6.27 -8.15 -2.06
CA THR A 130 -5.28 -7.97 -0.99
C THR A 130 -5.55 -6.71 -0.15
N ALA A 131 -5.99 -5.62 -0.78
CA ALA A 131 -6.39 -4.41 -0.05
C ALA A 131 -7.65 -4.66 0.80
N ILE A 132 -8.62 -5.45 0.31
CA ILE A 132 -9.79 -5.88 1.10
C ILE A 132 -9.35 -6.68 2.34
N ALA A 133 -8.43 -7.64 2.20
CA ALA A 133 -7.90 -8.40 3.33
C ALA A 133 -7.25 -7.50 4.40
N THR A 134 -6.59 -6.43 3.98
CA THR A 134 -6.03 -5.42 4.89
C THR A 134 -7.12 -4.65 5.63
N LEU A 135 -8.22 -4.30 4.97
CA LEU A 135 -9.37 -3.64 5.61
C LEU A 135 -10.08 -4.58 6.61
N GLU A 136 -10.18 -5.87 6.31
CA GLU A 136 -10.72 -6.87 7.24
C GLU A 136 -9.87 -7.00 8.48
N LEU A 137 -8.54 -7.04 8.34
CA LEU A 137 -7.62 -7.01 9.48
C LEU A 137 -7.81 -5.74 10.34
N GLY A 138 -7.99 -4.59 9.72
CA GLY A 138 -8.31 -3.33 10.41
C GLY A 138 -9.63 -3.41 11.18
N ARG A 139 -10.66 -4.03 10.59
CA ARG A 139 -11.95 -4.26 11.23
C ARG A 139 -11.84 -5.17 12.46
N ASP A 140 -11.05 -6.23 12.36
CA ASP A 140 -10.80 -7.16 13.47
C ASP A 140 -10.06 -6.50 14.64
N LEU A 141 -9.09 -5.64 14.32
CA LEU A 141 -8.38 -4.83 15.32
C LEU A 141 -9.33 -3.89 16.08
N LEU A 142 -10.27 -3.24 15.38
CA LEU A 142 -11.29 -2.40 15.99
C LEU A 142 -12.27 -3.23 16.82
N ALA A 143 -12.71 -4.39 16.33
CA ALA A 143 -13.60 -5.29 17.02
C ALA A 143 -12.97 -5.81 18.32
N ALA A 144 -11.68 -6.13 18.33
CA ALA A 144 -10.92 -6.50 19.53
C ALA A 144 -10.88 -5.38 20.58
N ALA A 145 -10.96 -4.11 20.15
CA ALA A 145 -11.13 -2.95 21.03
C ALA A 145 -12.60 -2.68 21.41
N GLY A 146 -13.50 -3.60 20.99
CA GLY A 146 -14.93 -3.52 21.22
C GLY A 146 -15.63 -2.50 20.32
N ILE A 147 -15.09 -2.11 19.19
CA ILE A 147 -15.66 -1.15 18.24
C ILE A 147 -16.13 -1.93 17.01
N THR A 148 -17.45 -2.02 16.83
CA THR A 148 -18.06 -2.88 15.79
C THR A 148 -19.02 -2.12 14.86
N ASP A 149 -19.20 -0.80 15.05
CA ASP A 149 -20.08 -0.04 14.17
C ASP A 149 -19.43 0.15 12.77
N PRO A 150 -20.22 0.07 11.68
CA PRO A 150 -19.70 0.06 10.31
C PRO A 150 -18.85 1.29 9.95
N GLY A 151 -19.23 2.48 10.38
CA GLY A 151 -18.50 3.72 10.07
C GLY A 151 -17.21 3.92 10.89
N SER A 152 -16.88 3.00 11.81
CA SER A 152 -15.66 3.13 12.61
C SER A 152 -14.39 2.90 11.80
N LEU A 153 -14.41 1.94 10.87
CA LEU A 153 -13.27 1.67 10.00
C LEU A 153 -13.00 2.87 9.07
N ASP A 154 -14.06 3.45 8.50
CA ASP A 154 -13.94 4.60 7.60
C ASP A 154 -13.35 5.80 8.35
N LEU A 155 -13.88 6.09 9.57
CA LEU A 155 -13.36 7.16 10.40
C LEU A 155 -11.91 6.92 10.85
N TRP A 156 -11.57 5.67 11.17
CA TRP A 156 -10.21 5.27 11.53
C TRP A 156 -9.25 5.48 10.36
N THR A 157 -9.62 5.03 9.18
CA THR A 157 -8.84 5.22 7.96
C THR A 157 -8.65 6.71 7.64
N ALA A 158 -9.73 7.50 7.69
CA ALA A 158 -9.67 8.94 7.46
C ALA A 158 -8.76 9.67 8.46
N LEU A 159 -8.78 9.25 9.73
CA LEU A 159 -7.90 9.82 10.76
C LEU A 159 -6.43 9.52 10.47
N LEU A 160 -6.09 8.29 10.13
CA LEU A 160 -4.72 7.88 9.85
C LEU A 160 -4.19 8.49 8.54
N THR A 161 -4.97 8.45 7.47
CA THR A 161 -4.58 9.08 6.20
C THR A 161 -4.43 10.58 6.34
N GLY A 162 -5.29 11.25 7.14
CA GLY A 162 -5.13 12.67 7.45
C GLY A 162 -3.81 13.01 8.14
N ILE A 163 -3.35 12.18 9.07
CA ILE A 163 -2.03 12.35 9.72
C ILE A 163 -0.91 12.16 8.68
N VAL A 164 -1.00 11.14 7.82
CA VAL A 164 -0.01 10.91 6.75
C VAL A 164 0.03 12.07 5.78
N ASP A 165 -1.12 12.53 5.28
CA ASP A 165 -1.19 13.64 4.33
C ASP A 165 -0.58 14.92 4.91
N GLN A 166 -0.88 15.23 6.17
CA GLN A 166 -0.30 16.40 6.86
C GLN A 166 1.21 16.25 7.07
N GLN A 167 1.67 15.06 7.42
CA GLN A 167 3.10 14.78 7.59
C GLN A 167 3.87 14.96 6.29
N LEU A 168 3.38 14.37 5.20
CA LEU A 168 4.02 14.43 3.89
C LEU A 168 3.98 15.83 3.26
N SER A 169 2.89 16.59 3.51
CA SER A 169 2.71 17.91 2.89
C SER A 169 3.37 19.04 3.66
N ASN A 170 3.43 18.97 5.00
CA ASN A 170 3.81 20.11 5.82
C ASN A 170 5.07 19.90 6.66
N ASP A 171 5.56 18.65 6.77
CA ASP A 171 6.78 18.34 7.51
C ASP A 171 7.42 17.04 6.96
N PRO A 172 7.77 16.99 5.65
CA PRO A 172 8.34 15.80 5.04
C PRO A 172 9.69 15.45 5.70
N GLY A 173 9.80 14.20 6.15
CA GLY A 173 11.00 13.70 6.85
C GLY A 173 11.09 14.09 8.33
N GLY A 174 10.16 14.89 8.85
CA GLY A 174 10.07 15.21 10.28
C GLY A 174 9.06 14.33 11.03
N GLU A 175 8.62 14.79 12.21
CA GLU A 175 7.72 14.05 13.11
C GLU A 175 6.54 14.89 13.61
N ARG A 176 6.35 16.07 13.06
CA ARG A 176 5.36 17.06 13.57
C ARG A 176 3.97 16.46 13.72
N TRP A 177 3.53 15.66 12.76
CA TRP A 177 2.18 15.09 12.74
C TRP A 177 2.14 13.66 13.24
N THR A 178 3.16 12.87 12.93
CA THR A 178 3.23 11.45 13.36
C THR A 178 3.34 11.31 14.87
N ARG A 179 3.97 12.25 15.56
CA ARG A 179 4.03 12.29 17.04
C ARG A 179 2.66 12.43 17.71
N LEU A 180 1.64 12.94 17.00
CA LEU A 180 0.27 13.10 17.50
C LEU A 180 -0.55 11.80 17.44
N LEU A 181 0.00 10.74 16.89
CA LEU A 181 -0.71 9.48 16.71
C LEU A 181 -1.28 8.90 18.03
N PRO A 182 -0.57 8.93 19.19
CA PRO A 182 -1.14 8.49 20.45
C PRO A 182 -2.38 9.27 20.87
N ASP A 183 -2.36 10.60 20.71
CA ASP A 183 -3.49 11.48 21.03
C ASP A 183 -4.68 11.22 20.09
N ALA A 184 -4.42 11.01 18.81
CA ALA A 184 -5.43 10.68 17.82
C ALA A 184 -6.13 9.34 18.15
N VAL A 185 -5.38 8.33 18.54
CA VAL A 185 -5.92 7.04 19.01
C VAL A 185 -6.77 7.22 20.27
N ASP A 186 -6.33 8.02 21.23
CA ASP A 186 -7.09 8.31 22.45
C ASP A 186 -8.39 9.06 22.17
N MET A 187 -8.37 10.07 21.31
CA MET A 187 -9.56 10.79 20.88
C MET A 187 -10.56 9.84 20.19
N PHE A 188 -10.08 9.00 19.27
CA PHE A 188 -10.92 8.04 18.58
C PHE A 188 -11.60 7.07 19.55
N LEU A 189 -10.85 6.47 20.46
CA LEU A 189 -11.37 5.54 21.47
C LEU A 189 -12.35 6.21 22.43
N ALA A 190 -12.06 7.42 22.89
CA ALA A 190 -12.95 8.19 23.77
C ALA A 190 -14.28 8.52 23.09
N HIS A 191 -14.24 8.92 21.81
CA HIS A 191 -15.45 9.21 21.03
C HIS A 191 -16.33 7.95 20.88
N ARG A 192 -15.75 6.79 20.60
CA ARG A 192 -16.49 5.54 20.43
C ARG A 192 -17.11 5.02 21.74
N LYS A 193 -16.44 5.20 22.87
CA LYS A 193 -16.99 4.86 24.20
C LYS A 193 -18.22 5.70 24.57
N ARG A 194 -18.25 6.99 24.19
CA ARG A 194 -19.40 7.89 24.47
C ARG A 194 -20.67 7.49 23.69
N ARG A 195 -20.54 6.98 22.47
CA ARG A 195 -21.67 6.56 21.63
C ARG A 195 -22.32 5.24 22.07
N ARG A 196 -21.70 4.51 22.99
CA ARG A 196 -22.23 3.26 23.57
C ARG A 196 -23.06 3.46 24.84
N ARG A 197 -23.04 4.64 25.39
CA ARG A 197 -23.87 5.05 26.54
C ARG A 197 -25.11 5.78 26.05
#